data_98e8aa50de8684c371a041575b996099
#
_entry.id   98e8aa50de8684c371a041575b996099
#
_cell.length_a   1.000
_cell.length_b   1.000
_cell.length_c   1.000
_cell.angle_alpha   90.00
_cell.angle_beta   90.00
_cell.angle_gamma   90.00
#
_symmetry.space_group_name_H-M   'P 1'
#
loop_
_entity.id
_entity.type
_entity.pdbx_description
1 polymer ?
#
loop_
_entity_poly.entity_id
_entity_poly.type
_entity_poly.pdbx_seq_one_letter_code
_entity_poly.pdbx_strand_id
1 'polypeptide(L)'
;MTITLVTTVFITLLALAGMWLGNVVSNDETTAADVAATLALAVGLTAPLLGSLIIKLEELRHANAQLQYLASYDFLTGALNRRAFMEGVEKRLAEGGTSETKARLALFVIDVDHFKVINDRYGHQVGDLALVRIADALRASLRETDLFGRLGGEEFGAFLDDIAPVDALKVAEKCRLAIAECPFTPEGEQHSVSVSIGIAFAMPDEDFTTLFHQADNRLYRAKEHGRNRIEAPLVSVAA
;
A
#
# COMPACT_ATOMS: atom_id res chain seq x y z
N MET A 1 30.58 13.43 -0.44
CA MET A 1 31.58 13.14 -1.50
C MET A 1 31.08 13.50 -2.91
N THR A 2 29.83 13.28 -3.26
CA THR A 2 29.26 13.59 -4.60
C THR A 2 29.14 15.09 -4.93
N ILE A 3 28.75 15.92 -3.98
CA ILE A 3 28.60 17.39 -4.17
C ILE A 3 29.95 18.02 -4.47
N THR A 4 31.00 17.65 -3.75
CA THR A 4 32.37 18.13 -3.98
C THR A 4 32.90 17.76 -5.37
N LEU A 5 32.58 16.56 -5.86
CA LEU A 5 33.04 16.13 -7.19
C LEU A 5 32.31 16.91 -8.30
N VAL A 6 31.00 17.11 -8.19
CA VAL A 6 30.19 17.89 -9.15
C VAL A 6 30.62 19.35 -9.18
N THR A 7 30.87 19.95 -8.02
CA THR A 7 31.36 21.33 -7.94
C THR A 7 32.76 21.47 -8.51
N THR A 8 33.66 20.49 -8.28
CA THR A 8 35.00 20.51 -8.85
C THR A 8 34.97 20.41 -10.38
N VAL A 9 34.15 19.53 -10.94
CA VAL A 9 33.99 19.41 -12.39
C VAL A 9 33.38 20.68 -13.00
N PHE A 10 32.37 21.24 -12.36
CA PHE A 10 31.77 22.50 -12.83
C PHE A 10 32.74 23.68 -12.82
N ILE A 11 33.56 23.79 -11.76
CA ILE A 11 34.62 24.80 -11.64
C ILE A 11 35.69 24.59 -12.72
N THR A 12 36.08 23.35 -12.99
CA THR A 12 37.07 23.01 -14.00
C THR A 12 36.55 23.37 -15.41
N LEU A 13 35.29 23.08 -15.73
CA LEU A 13 34.64 23.42 -16.97
C LEU A 13 34.52 24.93 -17.16
N LEU A 14 34.16 25.66 -16.09
CA LEU A 14 34.13 27.12 -16.09
C LEU A 14 35.53 27.73 -16.33
N ALA A 15 36.56 27.16 -15.71
CA ALA A 15 37.93 27.61 -15.91
C ALA A 15 38.41 27.40 -17.36
N LEU A 16 38.13 26.21 -17.93
CA LEU A 16 38.45 25.90 -19.33
C LEU A 16 37.67 26.80 -20.31
N ALA A 17 36.38 27.07 -20.07
CA ALA A 17 35.60 27.98 -20.85
C ALA A 17 36.11 29.45 -20.76
N GLY A 18 36.55 29.84 -19.57
CA GLY A 18 37.17 31.16 -19.33
C GLY A 18 38.51 31.32 -20.06
N MET A 19 39.36 30.29 -20.04
CA MET A 19 40.61 30.28 -20.82
C MET A 19 40.37 30.33 -22.31
N TRP A 20 39.39 29.59 -22.82
CA TRP A 20 38.99 29.62 -24.22
C TRP A 20 38.47 31.01 -24.64
N LEU A 21 37.59 31.58 -23.81
CA LEU A 21 37.04 32.94 -24.06
C LEU A 21 38.16 33.98 -24.03
N GLY A 22 39.13 33.84 -23.13
CA GLY A 22 40.32 34.70 -23.08
C GLY A 22 41.16 34.65 -24.36
N ASN A 23 41.39 33.45 -24.91
CA ASN A 23 42.07 33.26 -26.18
C ASN A 23 41.31 33.84 -27.37
N VAL A 24 39.97 33.70 -27.40
CA VAL A 24 39.12 34.29 -28.44
C VAL A 24 39.15 35.82 -28.39
N VAL A 25 39.19 36.41 -27.19
CA VAL A 25 39.23 37.88 -27.00
C VAL A 25 40.61 38.47 -27.34
N SER A 26 41.71 37.70 -27.13
CA SER A 26 43.09 38.11 -27.44
C SER A 26 43.44 38.00 -28.94
N ASN A 27 42.49 37.60 -29.78
CA ASN A 27 42.65 37.52 -31.26
C ASN A 27 43.70 36.47 -31.70
N ASP A 28 44.04 35.49 -30.86
CA ASP A 28 44.80 34.30 -31.25
C ASP A 28 43.91 33.41 -32.13
N GLU A 29 44.41 32.92 -33.24
CA GLU A 29 43.70 32.04 -34.16
C GLU A 29 43.36 30.71 -33.46
N THR A 30 42.14 30.61 -32.87
CA THR A 30 41.61 29.34 -32.36
C THR A 30 41.36 28.41 -33.53
N THR A 31 42.02 27.30 -33.57
CA THR A 31 41.85 26.30 -34.62
C THR A 31 40.60 25.47 -34.34
N ALA A 32 39.97 24.93 -35.39
CA ALA A 32 38.86 23.99 -35.23
C ALA A 32 39.26 22.77 -34.38
N ALA A 33 40.54 22.45 -34.32
CA ALA A 33 41.09 21.39 -33.48
C ALA A 33 41.00 21.71 -31.99
N ASP A 34 41.22 22.99 -31.58
CA ASP A 34 41.16 23.40 -30.17
C ASP A 34 39.73 23.34 -29.64
N VAL A 35 38.76 23.72 -30.47
CA VAL A 35 37.32 23.61 -30.15
C VAL A 35 36.91 22.15 -30.02
N ALA A 36 37.33 21.28 -30.95
CA ALA A 36 37.05 19.86 -30.91
C ALA A 36 37.66 19.17 -29.68
N ALA A 37 38.90 19.52 -29.33
CA ALA A 37 39.55 18.99 -28.13
C ALA A 37 38.83 19.41 -26.84
N THR A 38 38.42 20.65 -26.73
CA THR A 38 37.67 21.17 -25.58
C THR A 38 36.29 20.45 -25.42
N LEU A 39 35.56 20.29 -26.53
CA LEU A 39 34.30 19.52 -26.53
C LEU A 39 34.50 18.05 -26.16
N ALA A 40 35.52 17.42 -26.74
CA ALA A 40 35.84 16.02 -26.41
C ALA A 40 36.18 15.82 -24.93
N LEU A 41 36.96 16.76 -24.36
CA LEU A 41 37.28 16.73 -22.92
C LEU A 41 36.04 16.97 -22.06
N ALA A 42 35.19 17.94 -22.42
CA ALA A 42 33.96 18.23 -21.71
C ALA A 42 33.00 17.00 -21.72
N VAL A 43 32.78 16.38 -22.88
CA VAL A 43 31.94 15.19 -23.00
C VAL A 43 32.58 13.99 -22.29
N GLY A 44 33.88 13.78 -22.43
CA GLY A 44 34.62 12.69 -21.79
C GLY A 44 34.59 12.73 -20.26
N LEU A 45 34.54 13.93 -19.67
CA LEU A 45 34.40 14.12 -18.23
C LEU A 45 32.94 14.08 -17.74
N THR A 46 32.02 14.66 -18.50
CA THR A 46 30.62 14.77 -18.05
C THR A 46 29.81 13.49 -18.28
N ALA A 47 30.06 12.73 -19.36
CA ALA A 47 29.28 11.54 -19.66
C ALA A 47 29.42 10.44 -18.59
N PRO A 48 30.63 10.05 -18.10
CA PRO A 48 30.73 9.06 -17.04
C PRO A 48 30.15 9.54 -15.70
N LEU A 49 30.23 10.85 -15.42
CA LEU A 49 29.62 11.43 -14.21
C LEU A 49 28.10 11.38 -14.27
N LEU A 50 27.51 11.76 -15.39
CA LEU A 50 26.07 11.64 -15.61
C LEU A 50 25.62 10.19 -15.55
N GLY A 51 26.37 9.28 -16.19
CA GLY A 51 26.09 7.84 -16.12
C GLY A 51 26.11 7.32 -14.68
N SER A 52 27.14 7.67 -13.89
CA SER A 52 27.23 7.25 -12.49
C SER A 52 26.12 7.89 -11.63
N LEU A 53 25.72 9.12 -11.90
CA LEU A 53 24.61 9.79 -11.21
C LEU A 53 23.27 9.10 -11.50
N ILE A 54 23.01 8.75 -12.76
CA ILE A 54 21.79 8.03 -13.16
C ILE A 54 21.71 6.68 -12.44
N ILE A 55 22.80 5.92 -12.45
CA ILE A 55 22.85 4.63 -11.74
C ILE A 55 22.57 4.80 -10.25
N LYS A 56 23.17 5.80 -9.62
CA LYS A 56 22.94 6.08 -8.19
C LYS A 56 21.53 6.52 -7.88
N LEU A 57 20.91 7.30 -8.75
CA LEU A 57 19.49 7.69 -8.63
C LEU A 57 18.58 6.48 -8.76
N GLU A 58 18.88 5.55 -9.68
CA GLU A 58 18.14 4.31 -9.86
C GLU A 58 18.24 3.41 -8.61
N GLU A 59 19.47 3.18 -8.10
CA GLU A 59 19.70 2.43 -6.86
C GLU A 59 18.93 3.05 -5.69
N LEU A 60 18.97 4.38 -5.55
CA LEU A 60 18.26 5.09 -4.49
C LEU A 60 16.73 4.96 -4.61
N ARG A 61 16.20 5.03 -5.85
CA ARG A 61 14.77 4.80 -6.12
C ARG A 61 14.35 3.39 -5.76
N HIS A 62 15.13 2.38 -6.13
CA HIS A 62 14.85 0.99 -5.78
C HIS A 62 14.90 0.76 -4.27
N ALA A 63 15.93 1.28 -3.59
CA ALA A 63 16.03 1.19 -2.13
C ALA A 63 14.86 1.88 -1.43
N ASN A 64 14.45 3.07 -1.91
CA ASN A 64 13.32 3.79 -1.34
C ASN A 64 11.99 3.06 -1.59
N ALA A 65 11.78 2.49 -2.78
CA ALA A 65 10.60 1.67 -3.08
C ALA A 65 10.51 0.43 -2.19
N GLN A 66 11.65 -0.25 -1.94
CA GLN A 66 11.70 -1.37 -1.00
C GLN A 66 11.39 -0.95 0.44
N LEU A 67 11.95 0.18 0.89
CA LEU A 67 11.64 0.72 2.22
C LEU A 67 10.16 1.08 2.34
N GLN A 68 9.55 1.69 1.32
CA GLN A 68 8.13 1.99 1.29
C GLN A 68 7.28 0.72 1.30
N TYR A 69 7.67 -0.31 0.55
CA TYR A 69 6.98 -1.60 0.56
C TYR A 69 6.99 -2.22 1.97
N LEU A 70 8.17 -2.34 2.59
CA LEU A 70 8.33 -2.87 3.95
C LEU A 70 7.59 -2.02 5.01
N ALA A 71 7.48 -0.72 4.77
CA ALA A 71 6.76 0.21 5.65
C ALA A 71 5.23 0.16 5.47
N SER A 72 4.73 -0.42 4.36
CA SER A 72 3.31 -0.36 3.99
C SER A 72 2.60 -1.71 4.05
N TYR A 73 3.32 -2.83 3.95
CA TYR A 73 2.71 -4.15 3.89
C TYR A 73 3.03 -5.00 5.14
N ASP A 74 2.10 -5.86 5.51
CA ASP A 74 2.30 -6.88 6.51
C ASP A 74 3.14 -8.02 5.91
N PHE A 75 4.24 -8.36 6.57
CA PHE A 75 5.23 -9.31 6.04
C PHE A 75 4.69 -10.76 5.95
N LEU A 76 3.71 -11.12 6.77
CA LEU A 76 3.13 -12.46 6.79
C LEU A 76 2.11 -12.65 5.67
N THR A 77 1.17 -11.70 5.54
CA THR A 77 -0.01 -11.83 4.70
C THR A 77 0.08 -11.08 3.36
N GLY A 78 1.07 -10.17 3.24
CA GLY A 78 1.18 -9.29 2.08
C GLY A 78 0.01 -8.30 1.91
N ALA A 79 -0.88 -8.19 2.90
CA ALA A 79 -1.90 -7.16 2.97
C ALA A 79 -1.26 -5.82 3.37
N LEU A 80 -1.95 -4.69 3.18
CA LEU A 80 -1.50 -3.44 3.80
C LEU A 80 -1.39 -3.62 5.30
N ASN A 81 -0.34 -3.07 5.91
CA ASN A 81 -0.28 -3.03 7.37
C ASN A 81 -1.28 -1.99 7.90
N ARG A 82 -1.54 -2.03 9.22
CA ARG A 82 -2.50 -1.15 9.88
C ARG A 82 -2.33 0.31 9.49
N ARG A 83 -1.09 0.82 9.52
CA ARG A 83 -0.79 2.22 9.23
C ARG A 83 -1.14 2.58 7.78
N ALA A 84 -0.66 1.81 6.82
CA ALA A 84 -0.89 2.08 5.40
C ALA A 84 -2.37 1.93 5.03
N PHE A 85 -3.08 0.99 5.65
CA PHE A 85 -4.52 0.84 5.47
C PHE A 85 -5.27 2.08 5.97
N MET A 86 -4.99 2.55 7.20
CA MET A 86 -5.62 3.74 7.77
C MET A 86 -5.36 4.99 6.91
N GLU A 87 -4.09 5.26 6.57
CA GLU A 87 -3.70 6.37 5.70
C GLU A 87 -4.43 6.32 4.34
N GLY A 88 -4.55 5.12 3.77
CA GLY A 88 -5.29 4.90 2.52
C GLY A 88 -6.78 5.20 2.63
N VAL A 89 -7.42 4.78 3.72
CA VAL A 89 -8.85 5.06 3.98
C VAL A 89 -9.08 6.54 4.21
N GLU A 90 -8.28 7.19 5.07
CA GLU A 90 -8.36 8.64 5.34
C GLU A 90 -8.26 9.45 4.05
N LYS A 91 -7.31 9.10 3.18
CA LYS A 91 -7.15 9.73 1.86
C LYS A 91 -8.42 9.62 1.03
N ARG A 92 -9.02 8.42 0.93
CA ARG A 92 -10.24 8.20 0.14
C ARG A 92 -11.47 8.89 0.74
N LEU A 93 -11.58 8.94 2.07
CA LEU A 93 -12.63 9.72 2.74
C LEU A 93 -12.51 11.22 2.45
N ALA A 94 -11.29 11.74 2.36
CA ALA A 94 -11.03 13.13 2.02
C ALA A 94 -11.30 13.44 0.54
N GLU A 95 -11.01 12.50 -0.38
CA GLU A 95 -11.23 12.63 -1.82
C GLU A 95 -12.70 12.41 -2.22
N GLY A 96 -13.49 11.77 -1.40
CA GLY A 96 -14.88 11.38 -1.65
C GLY A 96 -15.90 12.54 -1.66
N GLY A 97 -15.59 13.66 -2.25
CA GLY A 97 -16.29 14.87 -2.70
C GLY A 97 -17.69 15.18 -2.13
N THR A 98 -18.75 14.59 -2.66
CA THR A 98 -20.14 14.94 -2.31
C THR A 98 -20.78 13.94 -1.35
N SER A 99 -21.89 14.35 -0.68
CA SER A 99 -22.65 13.50 0.23
C SER A 99 -23.13 12.18 -0.42
N GLU A 100 -23.50 12.22 -1.70
CA GLU A 100 -23.91 11.02 -2.45
C GLU A 100 -22.78 10.06 -2.72
N THR A 101 -21.56 10.58 -2.98
CA THR A 101 -20.37 9.75 -3.22
C THR A 101 -19.89 9.10 -1.94
N LYS A 102 -19.95 9.80 -0.80
CA LYS A 102 -19.56 9.25 0.52
C LYS A 102 -20.50 8.12 0.97
N ALA A 103 -21.79 8.21 0.68
CA ALA A 103 -22.75 7.13 0.98
C ALA A 103 -22.46 5.81 0.22
N ARG A 104 -21.50 5.82 -0.68
CA ARG A 104 -21.03 4.66 -1.46
C ARG A 104 -19.67 4.13 -1.00
N LEU A 105 -19.24 4.49 0.21
CA LEU A 105 -17.99 4.01 0.81
C LEU A 105 -18.34 3.08 1.98
N ALA A 106 -17.74 1.91 2.01
CA ALA A 106 -17.99 0.91 3.04
C ALA A 106 -16.68 0.45 3.69
N LEU A 107 -16.63 0.43 5.02
CA LEU A 107 -15.55 -0.14 5.82
C LEU A 107 -16.00 -1.46 6.44
N PHE A 108 -15.20 -2.50 6.24
CA PHE A 108 -15.34 -3.80 6.91
C PHE A 108 -14.21 -3.94 7.93
N VAL A 109 -14.58 -4.32 9.15
CA VAL A 109 -13.64 -4.83 10.15
C VAL A 109 -13.94 -6.30 10.34
N ILE A 110 -12.92 -7.14 10.15
CA ILE A 110 -13.03 -8.59 10.02
C ILE A 110 -12.11 -9.23 11.06
N ASP A 111 -12.60 -10.22 11.78
CA ASP A 111 -11.81 -10.95 12.78
C ASP A 111 -12.01 -12.45 12.62
N VAL A 112 -10.92 -13.19 12.79
CA VAL A 112 -10.92 -14.67 12.66
C VAL A 112 -11.47 -15.27 13.93
N ASP A 113 -12.60 -15.96 13.81
CA ASP A 113 -13.27 -16.59 14.94
C ASP A 113 -12.41 -17.69 15.56
N HIS A 114 -12.28 -17.64 16.88
CA HIS A 114 -11.56 -18.65 17.66
C HIS A 114 -10.09 -18.87 17.24
N PHE A 115 -9.43 -17.86 16.68
CA PHE A 115 -8.04 -17.97 16.20
C PHE A 115 -7.07 -18.47 17.28
N LYS A 116 -7.28 -18.04 18.53
CA LYS A 116 -6.50 -18.52 19.67
C LYS A 116 -6.56 -20.06 19.80
N VAL A 117 -7.71 -20.68 19.53
CA VAL A 117 -7.86 -22.15 19.59
C VAL A 117 -6.98 -22.84 18.55
N ILE A 118 -6.84 -22.24 17.36
CA ILE A 118 -5.94 -22.76 16.32
C ILE A 118 -4.49 -22.70 16.82
N ASN A 119 -4.06 -21.57 17.38
CA ASN A 119 -2.72 -21.42 17.93
C ASN A 119 -2.45 -22.36 19.10
N ASP A 120 -3.39 -22.48 20.03
CA ASP A 120 -3.24 -23.31 21.22
C ASP A 120 -3.20 -24.80 20.85
N ARG A 121 -3.91 -25.22 19.79
CA ARG A 121 -3.98 -26.65 19.37
C ARG A 121 -2.85 -27.05 18.43
N TYR A 122 -2.49 -26.19 17.46
CA TYR A 122 -1.60 -26.54 16.35
C TYR A 122 -0.30 -25.73 16.34
N GLY A 123 -0.14 -24.80 17.28
CA GLY A 123 1.02 -23.91 17.36
C GLY A 123 0.94 -22.71 16.44
N HIS A 124 1.75 -21.68 16.74
CA HIS A 124 1.76 -20.40 16.05
C HIS A 124 2.11 -20.49 14.56
N GLN A 125 2.96 -21.43 14.16
CA GLN A 125 3.31 -21.62 12.74
C GLN A 125 2.09 -22.02 11.90
N VAL A 126 1.23 -22.88 12.44
CA VAL A 126 -0.02 -23.29 11.78
C VAL A 126 -1.04 -22.14 11.79
N GLY A 127 -1.09 -21.36 12.87
CA GLY A 127 -1.86 -20.12 12.92
C GLY A 127 -1.44 -19.11 11.86
N ASP A 128 -0.14 -18.94 11.67
CA ASP A 128 0.40 -18.06 10.62
C ASP A 128 -0.01 -18.55 9.21
N LEU A 129 0.04 -19.86 8.95
CA LEU A 129 -0.46 -20.44 7.69
C LEU A 129 -1.97 -20.22 7.51
N ALA A 130 -2.75 -20.29 8.58
CA ALA A 130 -4.18 -19.97 8.54
C ALA A 130 -4.40 -18.51 8.14
N LEU A 131 -3.66 -17.56 8.74
CA LEU A 131 -3.76 -16.13 8.42
C LEU A 131 -3.40 -15.84 6.96
N VAL A 132 -2.37 -16.49 6.41
CA VAL A 132 -2.01 -16.35 4.98
C VAL A 132 -3.16 -16.82 4.09
N ARG A 133 -3.73 -18.00 4.34
CA ARG A 133 -4.86 -18.54 3.56
C ARG A 133 -6.11 -17.66 3.64
N ILE A 134 -6.42 -17.17 4.84
CA ILE A 134 -7.53 -16.23 5.06
C ILE A 134 -7.31 -14.94 4.27
N ALA A 135 -6.11 -14.37 4.33
CA ALA A 135 -5.77 -13.16 3.59
C ALA A 135 -5.92 -13.37 2.08
N ASP A 136 -5.50 -14.51 1.56
CA ASP A 136 -5.63 -14.85 0.14
C ASP A 136 -7.10 -14.99 -0.28
N ALA A 137 -7.93 -15.67 0.55
CA ALA A 137 -9.37 -15.82 0.31
C ALA A 137 -10.11 -14.48 0.34
N LEU A 138 -9.76 -13.59 1.30
CA LEU A 138 -10.29 -12.23 1.38
C LEU A 138 -9.90 -11.42 0.14
N ARG A 139 -8.62 -11.42 -0.22
CA ARG A 139 -8.11 -10.70 -1.39
C ARG A 139 -8.78 -11.15 -2.69
N ALA A 140 -8.98 -12.44 -2.89
CA ALA A 140 -9.69 -13.00 -4.05
C ALA A 140 -11.19 -12.63 -4.09
N SER A 141 -11.75 -12.23 -2.95
CA SER A 141 -13.15 -11.82 -2.83
C SER A 141 -13.38 -10.34 -3.10
N LEU A 142 -12.33 -9.51 -3.00
CA LEU A 142 -12.31 -8.07 -3.19
C LEU A 142 -11.87 -7.69 -4.60
N ARG A 143 -12.15 -6.44 -5.00
CA ARG A 143 -11.64 -5.87 -6.25
C ARG A 143 -10.20 -5.38 -6.04
N GLU A 144 -9.44 -5.28 -7.13
CA GLU A 144 -8.08 -4.72 -7.10
C GLU A 144 -8.05 -3.25 -6.63
N THR A 145 -9.15 -2.52 -6.83
CA THR A 145 -9.34 -1.14 -6.39
C THR A 145 -9.67 -1.00 -4.90
N ASP A 146 -10.15 -2.07 -4.24
CA ASP A 146 -10.50 -2.03 -2.82
C ASP A 146 -9.22 -2.04 -1.97
N LEU A 147 -9.23 -1.30 -0.84
CA LEU A 147 -8.13 -1.41 0.12
C LEU A 147 -8.34 -2.64 0.99
N PHE A 148 -7.27 -3.41 1.17
CA PHE A 148 -7.25 -4.57 2.05
C PHE A 148 -6.01 -4.54 2.92
N GLY A 149 -6.19 -4.64 4.24
CA GLY A 149 -5.11 -4.55 5.22
C GLY A 149 -5.27 -5.49 6.40
N ARG A 150 -4.14 -5.79 7.07
CA ARG A 150 -4.13 -6.46 8.37
C ARG A 150 -4.00 -5.41 9.47
N LEU A 151 -4.98 -5.38 10.37
CA LEU A 151 -5.10 -4.34 11.41
C LEU A 151 -4.36 -4.73 12.70
N GLY A 152 -4.16 -6.02 12.93
CA GLY A 152 -3.46 -6.57 14.10
C GLY A 152 -3.67 -8.07 14.16
N GLY A 153 -2.95 -8.80 14.95
CA GLY A 153 -3.12 -10.23 15.23
C GLY A 153 -3.89 -11.03 14.18
N GLU A 154 -5.17 -11.25 14.43
CA GLU A 154 -6.14 -11.95 13.60
C GLU A 154 -7.18 -11.03 12.94
N GLU A 155 -6.95 -9.71 12.99
CA GLU A 155 -7.88 -8.70 12.48
C GLU A 155 -7.47 -8.19 11.10
N PHE A 156 -8.44 -8.10 10.19
CA PHE A 156 -8.29 -7.54 8.85
C PHE A 156 -9.27 -6.39 8.63
N GLY A 157 -8.94 -5.52 7.68
CA GLY A 157 -9.81 -4.45 7.21
C GLY A 157 -9.97 -4.49 5.70
N ALA A 158 -11.17 -4.18 5.22
CA ALA A 158 -11.39 -3.90 3.80
C ALA A 158 -12.17 -2.58 3.67
N PHE A 159 -11.77 -1.76 2.70
CA PHE A 159 -12.46 -0.52 2.40
C PHE A 159 -12.82 -0.48 0.91
N LEU A 160 -14.10 -0.37 0.64
CA LEU A 160 -14.69 -0.47 -0.68
C LEU A 160 -15.17 0.90 -1.14
N ASP A 161 -14.75 1.28 -2.33
CA ASP A 161 -15.16 2.53 -2.98
C ASP A 161 -16.30 2.26 -3.97
N ASP A 162 -17.11 3.28 -4.19
CA ASP A 162 -18.20 3.30 -5.18
C ASP A 162 -19.05 2.03 -5.16
N ILE A 163 -19.56 1.68 -3.98
CA ILE A 163 -20.35 0.49 -3.77
C ILE A 163 -21.70 0.85 -3.10
N ALA A 164 -22.79 0.32 -3.65
CA ALA A 164 -24.07 0.45 -2.99
C ALA A 164 -24.13 -0.41 -1.71
N PRO A 165 -24.82 0.03 -0.64
CA PRO A 165 -24.87 -0.72 0.61
C PRO A 165 -25.33 -2.18 0.46
N VAL A 166 -26.28 -2.45 -0.42
CA VAL A 166 -26.76 -3.82 -0.72
C VAL A 166 -25.67 -4.68 -1.36
N ASP A 167 -24.83 -4.08 -2.23
CA ASP A 167 -23.75 -4.81 -2.88
C ASP A 167 -22.55 -4.99 -1.93
N ALA A 168 -22.32 -4.05 -1.03
CA ALA A 168 -21.32 -4.22 0.03
C ALA A 168 -21.65 -5.42 0.93
N LEU A 169 -22.92 -5.63 1.27
CA LEU A 169 -23.37 -6.81 2.01
C LEU A 169 -23.10 -8.11 1.24
N LYS A 170 -23.30 -8.13 -0.08
CA LYS A 170 -23.00 -9.30 -0.92
C LYS A 170 -21.48 -9.59 -0.96
N VAL A 171 -20.66 -8.54 -1.03
CA VAL A 171 -19.18 -8.71 -0.98
C VAL A 171 -18.76 -9.25 0.38
N ALA A 172 -19.31 -8.72 1.47
CA ALA A 172 -18.99 -9.22 2.81
C ALA A 172 -19.40 -10.70 2.98
N GLU A 173 -20.59 -11.10 2.47
CA GLU A 173 -21.03 -12.49 2.51
C GLU A 173 -20.15 -13.39 1.64
N LYS A 174 -19.71 -12.92 0.47
CA LYS A 174 -18.72 -13.63 -0.35
C LYS A 174 -17.41 -13.84 0.41
N CYS A 175 -16.91 -12.82 1.13
CA CYS A 175 -15.72 -12.94 1.97
C CYS A 175 -15.90 -13.99 3.07
N ARG A 176 -17.02 -13.93 3.80
CA ARG A 176 -17.33 -14.86 4.87
C ARG A 176 -17.41 -16.32 4.37
N LEU A 177 -18.13 -16.54 3.28
CA LEU A 177 -18.28 -17.87 2.68
C LEU A 177 -16.96 -18.39 2.13
N ALA A 178 -16.16 -17.57 1.44
CA ALA A 178 -14.85 -17.97 0.91
C ALA A 178 -13.91 -18.49 2.01
N ILE A 179 -14.00 -17.92 3.22
CA ILE A 179 -13.22 -18.40 4.36
C ILE A 179 -13.82 -19.68 4.95
N ALA A 180 -15.16 -19.72 5.14
CA ALA A 180 -15.82 -20.89 5.70
C ALA A 180 -15.65 -22.15 4.82
N GLU A 181 -15.52 -21.96 3.50
CA GLU A 181 -15.31 -23.03 2.51
C GLU A 181 -13.81 -23.29 2.23
N CYS A 182 -12.90 -22.46 2.77
CA CYS A 182 -11.47 -22.63 2.53
C CYS A 182 -10.96 -23.90 3.18
N PRO A 183 -10.37 -24.85 2.43
CA PRO A 183 -9.83 -26.07 3.01
C PRO A 183 -8.66 -25.75 3.94
N PHE A 184 -8.82 -26.01 5.21
CA PHE A 184 -7.76 -25.90 6.19
C PHE A 184 -7.60 -27.23 6.92
N THR A 185 -6.53 -27.96 6.61
CA THR A 185 -6.29 -29.32 7.09
C THR A 185 -4.94 -29.41 7.82
N PRO A 186 -4.80 -28.76 9.00
CA PRO A 186 -3.59 -28.89 9.79
C PRO A 186 -3.43 -30.36 10.22
N GLU A 187 -2.20 -30.88 10.11
CA GLU A 187 -1.86 -32.26 10.50
C GLU A 187 -2.74 -33.32 9.84
N GLY A 188 -3.38 -33.02 8.71
CA GLY A 188 -4.26 -33.94 7.98
C GLY A 188 -5.71 -33.98 8.52
N GLU A 189 -6.04 -33.26 9.57
CA GLU A 189 -7.40 -33.11 10.09
C GLU A 189 -8.10 -31.89 9.50
N GLN A 190 -9.34 -32.03 9.06
CA GLN A 190 -10.13 -30.91 8.59
C GLN A 190 -10.53 -30.02 9.77
N HIS A 191 -10.15 -28.75 9.72
CA HIS A 191 -10.52 -27.75 10.71
C HIS A 191 -11.31 -26.62 10.01
N SER A 192 -12.49 -26.30 10.54
CA SER A 192 -13.32 -25.21 10.01
C SER A 192 -12.83 -23.87 10.56
N VAL A 193 -12.57 -22.94 9.67
CA VAL A 193 -12.24 -21.55 10.02
C VAL A 193 -13.40 -20.65 9.61
N SER A 194 -13.74 -19.68 10.43
CA SER A 194 -14.76 -18.69 10.11
C SER A 194 -14.31 -17.29 10.52
N VAL A 195 -15.02 -16.29 10.03
CA VAL A 195 -14.81 -14.89 10.39
C VAL A 195 -16.12 -14.20 10.77
N SER A 196 -16.01 -13.26 11.68
CA SER A 196 -17.05 -12.30 11.99
C SER A 196 -16.71 -10.97 11.30
N ILE A 197 -17.72 -10.28 10.74
CA ILE A 197 -17.54 -9.05 9.96
C ILE A 197 -18.48 -7.98 10.49
N GLY A 198 -17.92 -6.81 10.85
CA GLY A 198 -18.67 -5.61 11.13
C GLY A 198 -18.54 -4.62 9.98
N ILE A 199 -19.66 -4.05 9.52
CA ILE A 199 -19.70 -3.12 8.40
C ILE A 199 -20.16 -1.75 8.86
N ALA A 200 -19.48 -0.69 8.37
CA ALA A 200 -19.95 0.68 8.47
C ALA A 200 -19.97 1.33 7.08
N PHE A 201 -20.94 2.21 6.85
CA PHE A 201 -21.02 3.06 5.67
C PHE A 201 -20.65 4.47 6.05
N ALA A 202 -19.79 5.11 5.26
CA ALA A 202 -19.34 6.46 5.55
C ALA A 202 -20.49 7.47 5.41
N MET A 203 -20.56 8.36 6.38
CA MET A 203 -21.47 9.51 6.36
C MET A 203 -20.71 10.77 5.91
N PRO A 204 -21.43 11.82 5.46
CA PRO A 204 -20.82 13.11 5.19
C PRO A 204 -20.05 13.62 6.42
N ASP A 205 -18.86 14.16 6.18
CA ASP A 205 -17.97 14.76 7.20
C ASP A 205 -17.50 13.82 8.31
N GLU A 206 -17.68 12.52 8.13
CA GLU A 206 -17.21 11.51 9.06
C GLU A 206 -15.71 11.21 8.84
N ASP A 207 -14.96 11.11 9.95
CA ASP A 207 -13.56 10.72 9.96
C ASP A 207 -13.39 9.19 10.06
N PHE A 208 -12.18 8.74 9.79
CA PHE A 208 -11.83 7.31 9.87
C PHE A 208 -12.11 6.73 11.27
N THR A 209 -11.79 7.48 12.31
CA THR A 209 -11.92 7.00 13.70
C THR A 209 -13.38 6.67 14.03
N THR A 210 -14.30 7.54 13.67
CA THR A 210 -15.74 7.35 13.87
C THR A 210 -16.25 6.17 13.04
N LEU A 211 -15.88 6.12 11.75
CA LEU A 211 -16.27 5.04 10.85
C LEU A 211 -15.75 3.67 11.35
N PHE A 212 -14.49 3.65 11.80
CA PHE A 212 -13.87 2.44 12.35
C PHE A 212 -14.60 1.97 13.62
N HIS A 213 -14.89 2.87 14.56
CA HIS A 213 -15.63 2.53 15.77
C HIS A 213 -17.02 1.96 15.48
N GLN A 214 -17.70 2.46 14.45
CA GLN A 214 -19.00 1.93 14.05
C GLN A 214 -18.87 0.49 13.52
N ALA A 215 -17.87 0.21 12.67
CA ALA A 215 -17.61 -1.13 12.15
C ALA A 215 -17.19 -2.09 13.28
N ASP A 216 -16.31 -1.66 14.17
CA ASP A 216 -15.82 -2.44 15.30
C ASP A 216 -16.94 -2.82 16.28
N ASN A 217 -17.83 -1.87 16.62
CA ASN A 217 -19.02 -2.15 17.44
C ASN A 217 -19.93 -3.20 16.80
N ARG A 218 -20.04 -3.22 15.47
CA ARG A 218 -20.82 -4.24 14.76
C ARG A 218 -20.09 -5.58 14.72
N LEU A 219 -18.79 -5.58 14.56
CA LEU A 219 -17.96 -6.79 14.70
C LEU A 219 -18.13 -7.42 16.08
N TYR A 220 -18.11 -6.60 17.13
CA TYR A 220 -18.38 -7.07 18.49
C TYR A 220 -19.75 -7.76 18.60
N ARG A 221 -20.81 -7.16 18.03
CA ARG A 221 -22.14 -7.78 17.98
C ARG A 221 -22.15 -9.08 17.17
N ALA A 222 -21.44 -9.14 16.05
CA ALA A 222 -21.32 -10.38 15.27
C ALA A 222 -20.72 -11.52 16.12
N LYS A 223 -19.70 -11.21 16.93
CA LYS A 223 -19.09 -12.16 17.86
C LYS A 223 -20.07 -12.57 18.98
N GLU A 224 -20.83 -11.65 19.56
CA GLU A 224 -21.85 -11.93 20.59
C GLU A 224 -23.02 -12.77 20.06
N HIS A 225 -23.49 -12.50 18.85
CA HIS A 225 -24.62 -13.20 18.25
C HIS A 225 -24.27 -14.60 17.71
N GLY A 226 -23.07 -15.12 17.98
CA GLY A 226 -22.68 -16.51 17.67
C GLY A 226 -21.68 -16.66 16.57
N ARG A 227 -20.97 -15.59 16.19
CA ARG A 227 -19.87 -15.59 15.21
C ARG A 227 -20.28 -16.02 13.80
N ASN A 228 -19.29 -16.20 12.91
CA ASN A 228 -19.48 -16.61 11.51
C ASN A 228 -20.63 -15.84 10.83
N ARG A 229 -20.64 -14.51 10.97
CA ARG A 229 -21.70 -13.64 10.47
C ARG A 229 -21.26 -12.23 10.19
N ILE A 230 -22.15 -11.51 9.56
CA ILE A 230 -22.02 -10.10 9.25
C ILE A 230 -23.01 -9.32 10.11
N GLU A 231 -22.56 -8.21 10.66
CA GLU A 231 -23.43 -7.19 11.26
C GLU A 231 -23.21 -5.86 10.53
N ALA A 232 -24.30 -5.27 10.10
CA ALA A 232 -24.32 -4.04 9.31
C ALA A 232 -25.44 -3.10 9.77
N PRO A 233 -25.43 -1.81 9.38
CA PRO A 233 -26.58 -0.94 9.54
C PRO A 233 -27.79 -1.51 8.78
N LEU A 234 -29.00 -1.20 9.26
CA LEU A 234 -30.22 -1.49 8.52
C LEU A 234 -30.20 -0.75 7.18
N VAL A 235 -30.11 -1.49 6.11
CA VAL A 235 -30.19 -0.93 4.76
C VAL A 235 -31.66 -0.91 4.37
N SER A 236 -32.28 0.27 4.30
CA SER A 236 -33.59 0.38 3.68
C SER A 236 -33.40 0.19 2.17
N VAL A 237 -33.88 -0.91 1.65
CA VAL A 237 -34.07 -1.06 0.21
C VAL A 237 -35.17 -0.09 -0.18
N ALA A 238 -34.80 1.08 -0.74
CA ALA A 238 -35.78 1.94 -1.38
C ALA A 238 -36.38 1.13 -2.54
N ALA A 239 -37.67 0.89 -2.42
CA ALA A 239 -38.48 0.19 -3.42
C ALA A 239 -38.65 1.02 -4.68
#